data_0fe8748d970c7b65dc2044613ff7ac5a
#
_entry.id   0fe8748d970c7b65dc2044613ff7ac5a
#
_cell.length_a   1.000
_cell.length_b   1.000
_cell.length_c   1.000
_cell.angle_alpha   90.00
_cell.angle_beta   90.00
_cell.angle_gamma   90.00
#
_symmetry.space_group_name_H-M   'P 1'
#
loop_
_entity.id
_entity.type
_entity.pdbx_description
1 polymer ?
#
loop_
_entity_poly.entity_id
_entity_poly.type
_entity_poly.pdbx_seq_one_letter_code
_entity_poly.pdbx_strand_id
1 'polypeptide(L)' 'MAQPKITVFKIKNRSGYAALCKEHLTEGRSKEQAIARMVKALSRTAKL' A
#
# COMPACT_ATOMS: atom_id res chain seq x y z
N MET A 1 -13.57 12.74 9.30
CA MET A 1 -12.16 12.52 9.17
C MET A 1 -11.83 11.68 7.97
N ALA A 2 -11.00 12.19 7.11
CA ALA A 2 -10.72 11.51 5.87
C ALA A 2 -9.60 10.49 6.06
N GLN A 3 -9.84 9.28 5.63
CA GLN A 3 -8.79 8.27 5.62
C GLN A 3 -7.98 8.41 4.35
N PRO A 4 -6.70 8.10 4.41
CA PRO A 4 -5.87 8.13 3.21
C PRO A 4 -6.42 7.16 2.18
N LYS A 5 -6.45 7.59 0.95
CA LYS A 5 -6.93 6.76 -0.13
C LYS A 5 -5.81 5.86 -0.60
N ILE A 6 -6.01 4.57 -0.53
CA ILE A 6 -5.02 3.60 -0.97
C ILE A 6 -5.44 3.06 -2.33
N THR A 7 -4.56 3.23 -3.30
CA THR A 7 -4.78 2.71 -4.64
C THR A 7 -4.01 1.42 -4.80
N VAL A 8 -4.70 0.36 -5.20
CA VAL A 8 -4.08 -0.95 -5.39
C VAL A 8 -4.17 -1.31 -6.86
N PHE A 9 -3.05 -1.75 -7.42
CA PHE A 9 -3.03 -2.13 -8.83
C PHE A 9 -2.08 -3.30 -9.02
N LYS A 10 -2.29 -4.00 -10.12
CA LYS A 10 -1.46 -5.14 -10.47
C LYS A 10 -0.20 -4.67 -11.18
N ILE A 11 0.92 -5.26 -10.80
CA ILE A 11 2.19 -4.95 -11.42
C ILE A 11 2.27 -5.69 -12.76
N LYS A 12 2.53 -4.94 -13.83
CA LYS A 12 2.52 -5.52 -15.16
C LYS A 12 3.66 -6.49 -15.43
N ASN A 13 4.83 -6.16 -14.97
CA ASN A 13 6.02 -6.93 -15.30
C ASN A 13 6.33 -8.04 -14.31
N ARG A 14 5.51 -8.19 -13.30
CA ARG A 14 5.73 -9.19 -12.27
C ARG A 14 4.41 -9.69 -11.73
N SER A 15 4.47 -10.88 -11.15
CA SER A 15 3.32 -11.39 -10.42
C SER A 15 3.24 -10.70 -9.10
N GLY A 16 2.25 -9.87 -8.93
CA GLY A 16 2.13 -9.18 -7.67
C GLY A 16 1.26 -7.96 -7.79
N TYR A 17 1.09 -7.30 -6.66
CA TYR A 17 0.27 -6.10 -6.58
C TYR A 17 1.03 -5.02 -5.84
N ALA A 18 0.69 -3.79 -6.13
CA ALA A 18 1.29 -2.66 -5.46
C ALA A 18 0.19 -1.79 -4.87
N ALA A 19 0.50 -1.17 -3.74
CA ALA A 19 -0.40 -0.22 -3.12
C ALA A 19 0.27 1.13 -3.06
N LEU A 20 -0.44 2.15 -3.45
CA LEU A 20 0.09 3.51 -3.48
C LEU A 20 -0.79 4.41 -2.63
N CYS A 21 -0.17 5.16 -1.75
CA CYS A 21 -0.88 6.11 -0.90
C CYS A 21 0.02 7.29 -0.63
N LYS A 22 -0.34 8.44 -1.20
CA LYS A 22 0.48 9.64 -1.09
C LYS A 22 1.90 9.37 -1.58
N GLU A 23 2.89 9.45 -0.71
CA GLU A 23 4.27 9.20 -1.10
C GLU A 23 4.71 7.78 -0.84
N HIS A 24 3.84 6.96 -0.30
CA HIS A 24 4.20 5.59 0.07
C HIS A 24 3.83 4.62 -1.03
N LEU A 25 4.73 3.71 -1.29
CA LEU A 25 4.49 2.65 -2.25
C LEU A 25 4.93 1.34 -1.63
N THR A 26 4.01 0.38 -1.58
CA THR A 26 4.32 -0.94 -1.07
C THR A 26 3.92 -1.98 -2.09
N GLU A 27 4.52 -3.16 -1.98
CA GLU A 27 4.25 -4.26 -2.88
C GLU A 27 3.94 -5.51 -2.09
N GLY A 28 3.22 -6.42 -2.72
CA GLY A 28 2.90 -7.70 -2.12
C GLY A 28 2.50 -8.68 -3.20
N ARG A 29 2.37 -9.93 -2.83
CA ARG A 29 1.97 -10.97 -3.78
C ARG A 29 0.48 -10.92 -4.06
N SER A 30 -0.29 -10.33 -3.18
CA SER A 30 -1.72 -10.20 -3.36
C SER A 30 -2.14 -8.81 -2.95
N LYS A 31 -3.37 -8.46 -3.30
CA LYS A 31 -3.91 -7.16 -2.91
C LYS A 31 -3.90 -7.00 -1.40
N GLU A 32 -4.30 -8.05 -0.71
CA GLU A 32 -4.35 -7.99 0.75
C GLU A 32 -2.97 -7.77 1.34
N GLN A 33 -1.97 -8.43 0.79
CA GLN A 33 -0.63 -8.28 1.30
C GLN A 33 -0.09 -6.87 1.03
N ALA A 34 -0.35 -6.35 -0.15
CA ALA A 34 0.09 -4.99 -0.48
C ALA A 34 -0.58 -3.97 0.45
N ILE A 35 -1.87 -4.15 0.69
CA ILE A 35 -2.58 -3.25 1.58
C ILE A 35 -2.08 -3.37 3.01
N ALA A 36 -1.84 -4.59 3.47
CA ALA A 36 -1.35 -4.80 4.82
C ALA A 36 -0.01 -4.10 5.02
N ARG A 37 0.85 -4.18 4.04
CA ARG A 37 2.13 -3.49 4.12
C ARG A 37 1.96 -1.99 4.10
N MET A 38 1.02 -1.50 3.32
CA MET A 38 0.74 -0.08 3.28
C MET A 38 0.21 0.42 4.63
N VAL A 39 -0.68 -0.34 5.24
CA VAL A 39 -1.21 0.03 6.54
C VAL A 39 -0.08 0.12 7.57
N LYS A 40 0.85 -0.81 7.52
CA LYS A 40 1.99 -0.77 8.41
C LYS A 40 2.85 0.47 8.17
N ALA A 41 3.09 0.78 6.91
CA ALA A 41 3.90 1.94 6.57
C ALA A 41 3.25 3.22 7.04
N LEU A 42 1.95 3.34 6.84
CA LEU A 42 1.21 4.51 7.27
C LEU A 42 1.21 4.64 8.79
N SER A 43 1.08 3.51 9.45
CA SER A 43 1.08 3.50 10.91
C SER A 43 2.41 4.01 11.46
N ARG A 44 3.51 3.62 10.83
CA ARG A 44 4.81 4.10 11.25
C ARG A 44 4.96 5.59 11.02
N THR A 45 4.52 6.05 9.88
CA THR A 45 4.65 7.46 9.53
C THR A 45 3.78 8.34 10.39
N ALA A 46 2.59 7.84 10.71
CA ALA A 46 1.63 8.62 11.49
C ALA A 46 1.95 8.65 12.98
N LYS A 47 2.92 7.89 13.39
CA LYS A 47 3.27 7.85 14.80
C LYS A 47 3.95 9.15 15.20
N LEU A 48 3.38 9.77 16.18
CA LEU A 48 3.91 11.03 16.70
C LEU A 48 4.56 10.88 18.04
#